data_9d5853813ebbf4727660a8afc4ac8706
#
_entry.id   9d5853813ebbf4727660a8afc4ac8706
#
_cell.length_a   1.000
_cell.length_b   1.000
_cell.length_c   1.000
_cell.angle_alpha   90.00
_cell.angle_beta   90.00
_cell.angle_gamma   90.00
#
_symmetry.space_group_name_H-M   'P 1'
#
loop_
_entity.id
_entity.type
_entity.pdbx_description
1 polymer ?
#
loop_
_entity_poly.entity_id
_entity_poly.type
_entity_poly.pdbx_seq_one_letter_code
_entity_poly.pdbx_strand_id
1 'polypeptide(L)'
;MHSKCRLLLIMIAVFLTASCFAATGSIQNVKDYGAVGDGKTDDTAAIRKAIKAAGLGGTVSFPMGVYKISGTLDLEGVHLVGNISGGFPSDADVLPGILVSHSDGPAVRCGNFSSVHGLAFRYAGVDFEKPTKYPPTILLAGNGISISNVKIWGAYDAIAADGKSNIGRVNLENIFLPEVINTGVYLTKAFDIPTMRNVEVFCTNKYFLEHGVGFKLGRLDEFHASNCFVIGAHTGFLFVEDKTENGGNTYGGLFNCSTDACVFGYVVESGARLRVTNGSYLNHFIAFKVANRNATLIVHGAIIQANGDHALQITNCGNVMFSACRFQKAFENPKAYAAYVIGGKNIILNGCTFDAFGPGVYLGGNADKVTVANCIFEGSKFAQIVNKLPKSAKCAISNNQ
;
A
#
# COMPACT_ATOMS: atom_id res chain seq x y z
N MET A 1 -57.60 48.58 0.76
CA MET A 1 -57.18 47.91 2.02
C MET A 1 -56.93 46.42 1.85
N HIS A 2 -56.13 45.97 0.87
CA HIS A 2 -55.89 44.54 0.64
C HIS A 2 -54.44 44.15 0.33
N SER A 3 -53.48 45.02 0.66
CA SER A 3 -52.08 44.80 0.30
C SER A 3 -51.13 44.57 1.48
N LYS A 4 -51.55 44.73 2.71
CA LYS A 4 -50.66 44.58 3.90
C LYS A 4 -50.76 43.24 4.62
N CYS A 5 -51.66 42.34 4.24
CA CYS A 5 -51.84 41.06 4.92
C CYS A 5 -51.06 39.88 4.27
N ARG A 6 -50.53 40.05 3.05
CA ARG A 6 -49.75 38.99 2.36
C ARG A 6 -48.26 38.99 2.69
N LEU A 7 -47.71 40.07 3.23
CA LEU A 7 -46.28 40.15 3.60
C LEU A 7 -45.98 39.53 4.97
N LEU A 8 -46.96 39.41 5.86
CA LEU A 8 -46.77 38.88 7.21
C LEU A 8 -46.78 37.33 7.26
N LEU A 9 -47.42 36.66 6.29
CA LEU A 9 -47.47 35.21 6.21
C LEU A 9 -46.23 34.60 5.56
N ILE A 10 -45.47 35.36 4.76
CA ILE A 10 -44.24 34.88 4.14
C ILE A 10 -43.04 34.96 5.11
N MET A 11 -43.06 35.89 6.06
CA MET A 11 -41.99 35.96 7.09
C MET A 11 -42.08 34.88 8.17
N ILE A 12 -43.23 34.29 8.43
CA ILE A 12 -43.38 33.22 9.43
C ILE A 12 -43.01 31.85 8.85
N ALA A 13 -43.13 31.67 7.53
CA ALA A 13 -42.75 30.41 6.87
C ALA A 13 -41.22 30.24 6.69
N VAL A 14 -40.44 31.33 6.73
CA VAL A 14 -38.96 31.29 6.58
C VAL A 14 -38.25 31.00 7.92
N PHE A 15 -38.91 31.17 9.07
CA PHE A 15 -38.33 30.89 10.39
C PHE A 15 -38.50 29.44 10.90
N LEU A 16 -39.24 28.62 10.18
CA LEU A 16 -39.53 27.21 10.60
C LEU A 16 -38.70 26.13 9.90
N THR A 17 -37.76 26.54 9.00
CA THR A 17 -36.87 25.56 8.32
C THR A 17 -35.39 25.70 8.71
N ALA A 18 -35.06 26.52 9.68
CA ALA A 18 -33.67 26.70 10.16
C ALA A 18 -33.34 25.94 11.47
N SER A 19 -34.00 24.82 11.72
CA SER A 19 -33.73 24.04 12.93
C SER A 19 -33.33 22.61 12.59
N CYS A 20 -32.34 22.44 11.76
CA CYS A 20 -31.75 21.11 11.64
C CYS A 20 -30.37 21.16 10.96
N PHE A 21 -29.40 21.88 11.55
CA PHE A 21 -27.98 21.66 11.28
C PHE A 21 -27.16 22.23 12.43
N ALA A 22 -27.25 21.58 13.58
CA ALA A 22 -26.23 21.69 14.61
C ALA A 22 -26.00 20.29 15.19
N ALA A 23 -25.63 19.35 14.34
CA ALA A 23 -24.89 18.19 14.80
C ALA A 23 -23.44 18.66 14.93
N THR A 24 -23.14 19.40 16.00
CA THR A 24 -21.75 19.64 16.39
C THR A 24 -21.19 18.27 16.74
N GLY A 25 -20.21 17.79 15.95
CA GLY A 25 -19.50 16.57 16.26
C GLY A 25 -19.03 16.60 17.72
N SER A 26 -19.42 15.61 18.50
CA SER A 26 -19.13 15.55 19.94
C SER A 26 -18.06 14.51 20.22
N ILE A 27 -17.31 14.69 21.31
CA ILE A 27 -16.36 13.68 21.81
C ILE A 27 -17.12 12.73 22.72
N GLN A 28 -17.08 11.44 22.39
CA GLN A 28 -17.72 10.38 23.16
C GLN A 28 -16.67 9.39 23.66
N ASN A 29 -16.70 9.05 24.93
CA ASN A 29 -15.85 8.02 25.50
C ASN A 29 -16.60 6.68 25.47
N VAL A 30 -16.02 5.61 24.91
CA VAL A 30 -16.67 4.30 24.84
C VAL A 30 -17.08 3.75 26.20
N LYS A 31 -16.35 4.13 27.27
CA LYS A 31 -16.66 3.73 28.66
C LYS A 31 -18.00 4.30 29.15
N ASP A 32 -18.38 5.49 28.71
CA ASP A 32 -19.63 6.14 29.09
C ASP A 32 -20.86 5.41 28.53
N TYR A 33 -20.64 4.56 27.52
CA TYR A 33 -21.66 3.73 26.88
C TYR A 33 -21.63 2.28 27.35
N GLY A 34 -20.77 1.96 28.33
CA GLY A 34 -20.71 0.66 28.96
C GLY A 34 -19.62 -0.28 28.37
N ALA A 35 -18.69 0.22 27.56
CA ALA A 35 -17.56 -0.59 27.14
C ALA A 35 -16.64 -0.93 28.33
N VAL A 36 -16.28 -2.20 28.50
CA VAL A 36 -15.46 -2.68 29.61
C VAL A 36 -13.97 -2.62 29.28
N GLY A 37 -13.58 -3.02 28.09
CA GLY A 37 -12.18 -3.01 27.62
C GLY A 37 -11.28 -3.97 28.40
N ASP A 38 -11.80 -5.14 28.79
CA ASP A 38 -11.09 -6.19 29.52
C ASP A 38 -10.59 -7.34 28.62
N GLY A 39 -10.82 -7.23 27.32
CA GLY A 39 -10.49 -8.24 26.31
C GLY A 39 -11.39 -9.48 26.32
N LYS A 40 -12.39 -9.54 27.16
CA LYS A 40 -13.31 -10.68 27.33
C LYS A 40 -14.75 -10.31 27.01
N THR A 41 -15.23 -9.21 27.61
CA THR A 41 -16.57 -8.67 27.39
C THR A 41 -16.71 -8.18 25.95
N ASP A 42 -17.85 -8.47 25.32
CA ASP A 42 -18.15 -7.93 23.98
C ASP A 42 -18.57 -6.48 24.08
N ASP A 43 -17.71 -5.58 23.66
CA ASP A 43 -17.89 -4.14 23.69
C ASP A 43 -18.56 -3.58 22.42
N THR A 44 -18.91 -4.42 21.43
CA THR A 44 -19.43 -4.00 20.12
C THR A 44 -20.62 -3.05 20.26
N ALA A 45 -21.61 -3.44 21.07
CA ALA A 45 -22.84 -2.65 21.24
C ALA A 45 -22.58 -1.29 21.90
N ALA A 46 -21.68 -1.24 22.88
CA ALA A 46 -21.28 -0.01 23.57
C ALA A 46 -20.55 0.94 22.64
N ILE A 47 -19.59 0.43 21.87
CA ILE A 47 -18.83 1.22 20.88
C ILE A 47 -19.76 1.76 19.78
N ARG A 48 -20.67 0.94 19.24
CA ARG A 48 -21.67 1.38 18.24
C ARG A 48 -22.58 2.49 18.79
N LYS A 49 -22.97 2.43 20.05
CA LYS A 49 -23.73 3.52 20.71
C LYS A 49 -22.91 4.81 20.77
N ALA A 50 -21.62 4.72 21.13
CA ALA A 50 -20.72 5.87 21.15
C ALA A 50 -20.54 6.48 19.76
N ILE A 51 -20.35 5.64 18.71
CA ILE A 51 -20.26 6.08 17.31
C ILE A 51 -21.55 6.82 16.90
N LYS A 52 -22.70 6.26 17.20
CA LYS A 52 -24.00 6.90 16.91
C LYS A 52 -24.17 8.22 17.63
N ALA A 53 -23.76 8.31 18.89
CA ALA A 53 -23.86 9.52 19.70
C ALA A 53 -22.88 10.61 19.26
N ALA A 54 -21.68 10.23 18.78
CA ALA A 54 -20.69 11.15 18.25
C ALA A 54 -21.23 11.92 17.03
N GLY A 55 -21.95 11.23 16.14
CA GLY A 55 -22.53 11.83 14.95
C GLY A 55 -21.46 12.29 13.94
N LEU A 56 -21.93 12.91 12.85
CA LEU A 56 -21.06 13.40 11.77
C LEU A 56 -20.06 14.44 12.30
N GLY A 57 -18.77 14.27 12.01
CA GLY A 57 -17.68 15.11 12.51
C GLY A 57 -17.31 14.84 13.97
N GLY A 58 -17.95 13.84 14.63
CA GLY A 58 -17.67 13.52 16.02
C GLY A 58 -16.53 12.53 16.22
N THR A 59 -16.05 12.47 17.46
CA THR A 59 -14.91 11.64 17.86
C THR A 59 -15.33 10.63 18.92
N VAL A 60 -14.89 9.39 18.74
CA VAL A 60 -15.05 8.30 19.73
C VAL A 60 -13.70 7.98 20.32
N SER A 61 -13.52 8.24 21.61
CA SER A 61 -12.27 8.02 22.33
C SER A 61 -12.23 6.66 23.01
N PHE A 62 -11.07 6.01 22.90
CA PHE A 62 -10.76 4.72 23.50
C PHE A 62 -9.70 4.90 24.58
N PRO A 63 -10.05 4.92 25.87
CA PRO A 63 -9.08 4.81 26.97
C PRO A 63 -8.30 3.51 26.93
N MET A 64 -7.25 3.41 27.74
CA MET A 64 -6.45 2.18 27.88
C MET A 64 -7.34 0.97 28.16
N GLY A 65 -7.16 -0.10 27.40
CA GLY A 65 -7.93 -1.33 27.50
C GLY A 65 -7.89 -2.16 26.23
N VAL A 66 -8.38 -3.39 26.31
CA VAL A 66 -8.58 -4.28 25.16
C VAL A 66 -10.08 -4.44 24.91
N TYR A 67 -10.58 -3.88 23.84
CA TYR A 67 -12.01 -3.88 23.50
C TYR A 67 -12.30 -5.02 22.53
N LYS A 68 -12.97 -6.06 22.99
CA LYS A 68 -13.39 -7.18 22.15
C LYS A 68 -14.60 -6.78 21.31
N ILE A 69 -14.55 -7.03 20.01
CA ILE A 69 -15.67 -6.79 19.10
C ILE A 69 -16.08 -8.09 18.40
N SER A 70 -17.39 -8.32 18.30
CA SER A 70 -18.02 -9.44 17.59
C SER A 70 -18.77 -9.01 16.33
N GLY A 71 -18.50 -7.82 15.81
CA GLY A 71 -19.10 -7.32 14.56
C GLY A 71 -18.53 -5.97 14.14
N THR A 72 -18.72 -5.64 12.90
CA THR A 72 -18.19 -4.43 12.23
C THR A 72 -18.57 -3.13 12.95
N LEU A 73 -17.60 -2.24 13.05
CA LEU A 73 -17.80 -0.83 13.43
C LEU A 73 -17.90 0.00 12.14
N ASP A 74 -19.09 0.52 11.83
CA ASP A 74 -19.34 1.36 10.67
C ASP A 74 -19.12 2.83 10.99
N LEU A 75 -18.29 3.51 10.20
CA LEU A 75 -17.98 4.92 10.32
C LEU A 75 -18.45 5.68 9.09
N GLU A 76 -19.15 6.78 9.30
CA GLU A 76 -19.49 7.76 8.26
C GLU A 76 -19.24 9.15 8.86
N GLY A 77 -18.12 9.77 8.48
CA GLY A 77 -17.67 11.05 9.04
C GLY A 77 -17.42 11.02 10.55
N VAL A 78 -17.08 9.87 11.14
CA VAL A 78 -16.77 9.71 12.55
C VAL A 78 -15.30 9.31 12.72
N HIS A 79 -14.69 9.77 13.79
CA HIS A 79 -13.28 9.58 14.10
C HIS A 79 -13.10 8.67 15.31
N LEU A 80 -12.43 7.50 15.13
CA LEU A 80 -12.00 6.66 16.27
C LEU A 80 -10.61 7.13 16.71
N VAL A 81 -10.44 7.38 17.99
CA VAL A 81 -9.19 7.91 18.54
C VAL A 81 -8.78 7.13 19.79
N GLY A 82 -7.62 6.50 19.70
CA GLY A 82 -6.85 5.99 20.83
C GLY A 82 -5.62 6.83 21.10
N ASN A 83 -4.73 6.37 21.95
CA ASN A 83 -3.50 7.09 22.32
C ASN A 83 -2.26 6.20 22.22
N ILE A 84 -2.10 5.48 21.09
CA ILE A 84 -0.83 4.84 20.80
C ILE A 84 0.13 5.93 20.31
N SER A 85 1.18 6.21 21.06
CA SER A 85 2.29 7.07 20.64
C SER A 85 3.38 6.25 19.99
N GLY A 86 3.94 6.76 18.89
CA GLY A 86 4.86 6.11 17.98
C GLY A 86 5.99 5.30 18.60
N GLY A 87 6.30 4.18 18.00
CA GLY A 87 7.19 3.13 18.46
C GLY A 87 6.33 1.90 18.74
N PHE A 88 6.10 1.11 17.70
CA PHE A 88 5.31 -0.10 17.84
C PHE A 88 6.20 -1.23 18.36
N PRO A 89 6.04 -1.65 19.63
CA PRO A 89 6.69 -2.89 20.10
C PRO A 89 6.21 -4.05 19.23
N SER A 90 7.07 -5.04 19.02
CA SER A 90 6.77 -6.23 18.23
C SER A 90 5.64 -7.08 18.82
N ASP A 91 5.36 -6.93 20.10
CA ASP A 91 4.37 -7.74 20.83
C ASP A 91 2.93 -7.36 20.50
N ALA A 92 2.05 -8.36 20.57
CA ALA A 92 0.64 -8.23 20.24
C ALA A 92 -0.15 -7.25 21.17
N ASP A 93 0.37 -6.94 22.37
CA ASP A 93 -0.36 -6.24 23.43
C ASP A 93 -0.12 -4.72 23.45
N VAL A 94 -0.36 -4.06 22.32
CA VAL A 94 -0.36 -2.59 22.27
C VAL A 94 -1.74 -2.05 22.63
N LEU A 95 -1.79 -1.08 23.54
CA LEU A 95 -3.02 -0.50 24.06
C LEU A 95 -3.15 1.00 23.69
N PRO A 96 -4.36 1.50 23.46
CA PRO A 96 -5.63 0.78 23.44
C PRO A 96 -5.76 -0.14 22.23
N GLY A 97 -6.28 -1.34 22.47
CA GLY A 97 -6.38 -2.41 21.47
C GLY A 97 -7.80 -2.88 21.20
N ILE A 98 -8.07 -3.25 19.96
CA ILE A 98 -9.31 -3.90 19.54
C ILE A 98 -9.02 -5.37 19.25
N LEU A 99 -9.67 -6.27 20.00
CA LEU A 99 -9.63 -7.71 19.77
C LEU A 99 -10.80 -8.09 18.86
N VAL A 100 -10.51 -8.43 17.60
CA VAL A 100 -11.52 -8.85 16.62
C VAL A 100 -11.86 -10.32 16.84
N SER A 101 -13.12 -10.62 17.12
CA SER A 101 -13.60 -11.98 17.37
C SER A 101 -14.69 -12.44 16.40
N HIS A 102 -14.76 -11.84 15.22
CA HIS A 102 -15.68 -12.21 14.14
C HIS A 102 -14.92 -12.25 12.79
N SER A 103 -15.53 -12.89 11.80
CA SER A 103 -14.94 -13.09 10.47
C SER A 103 -15.95 -12.89 9.31
N ASP A 104 -17.14 -12.41 9.61
CA ASP A 104 -18.22 -12.19 8.64
C ASP A 104 -18.26 -10.77 8.05
N GLY A 105 -17.44 -9.86 8.57
CA GLY A 105 -17.30 -8.49 8.11
C GLY A 105 -15.94 -7.88 8.47
N PRO A 106 -15.61 -6.66 7.99
CA PRO A 106 -14.43 -5.95 8.42
C PRO A 106 -14.53 -5.57 9.90
N ALA A 107 -13.41 -5.40 10.60
CA ALA A 107 -13.47 -4.88 11.95
C ALA A 107 -13.98 -3.43 11.95
N VAL A 108 -13.46 -2.61 11.02
CA VAL A 108 -13.91 -1.22 10.82
C VAL A 108 -14.19 -1.00 9.34
N ARG A 109 -15.37 -0.49 9.02
CA ARG A 109 -15.70 0.05 7.70
C ARG A 109 -15.65 1.57 7.77
N CYS A 110 -14.72 2.17 7.03
CA CYS A 110 -14.56 3.62 6.94
C CYS A 110 -15.31 4.15 5.69
N GLY A 111 -16.39 4.88 5.91
CA GLY A 111 -17.07 5.69 4.90
C GLY A 111 -16.40 7.07 4.74
N ASN A 112 -17.10 8.01 4.09
CA ASN A 112 -16.55 9.33 3.79
C ASN A 112 -16.08 10.09 5.04
N PHE A 113 -14.92 10.74 4.92
CA PHE A 113 -14.34 11.63 5.95
C PHE A 113 -14.18 10.99 7.33
N SER A 114 -14.06 9.66 7.37
CA SER A 114 -13.82 8.91 8.60
C SER A 114 -12.33 8.81 8.92
N SER A 115 -12.00 8.60 10.19
CA SER A 115 -10.61 8.29 10.55
C SER A 115 -10.49 7.25 11.66
N VAL A 116 -9.33 6.56 11.65
CA VAL A 116 -8.87 5.69 12.74
C VAL A 116 -7.47 6.14 13.14
N HIS A 117 -7.32 6.54 14.38
CA HIS A 117 -6.06 7.05 14.91
C HIS A 117 -5.69 6.38 16.24
N GLY A 118 -4.42 6.01 16.39
CA GLY A 118 -3.85 5.59 17.65
C GLY A 118 -4.45 4.32 18.25
N LEU A 119 -4.83 3.34 17.43
CA LEU A 119 -5.44 2.07 17.83
C LEU A 119 -4.64 0.87 17.32
N ALA A 120 -4.59 -0.20 18.13
CA ALA A 120 -4.09 -1.49 17.69
C ALA A 120 -5.24 -2.46 17.42
N PHE A 121 -5.07 -3.31 16.41
CA PHE A 121 -6.01 -4.39 16.10
C PHE A 121 -5.29 -5.74 16.15
N ARG A 122 -5.97 -6.75 16.68
CA ARG A 122 -5.51 -8.14 16.62
C ARG A 122 -6.69 -9.10 16.49
N TYR A 123 -6.40 -10.26 15.98
CA TYR A 123 -7.38 -11.35 15.82
C TYR A 123 -7.17 -12.44 16.84
N ALA A 124 -8.25 -13.05 17.32
CA ALA A 124 -8.20 -14.23 18.15
C ALA A 124 -8.00 -15.47 17.28
N GLY A 125 -7.07 -16.36 17.69
CA GLY A 125 -6.92 -17.68 17.07
C GLY A 125 -6.40 -17.70 15.64
N VAL A 126 -5.43 -16.84 15.33
CA VAL A 126 -4.79 -16.82 14.00
C VAL A 126 -3.99 -18.10 13.76
N ASP A 127 -4.26 -18.78 12.64
CA ASP A 127 -3.49 -19.91 12.15
C ASP A 127 -2.71 -19.48 10.89
N PHE A 128 -1.40 -19.38 11.00
CA PHE A 128 -0.51 -18.99 9.89
C PHE A 128 -0.17 -20.14 8.95
N GLU A 129 -0.39 -21.40 9.36
CA GLU A 129 -0.12 -22.55 8.50
C GLU A 129 -1.32 -22.88 7.61
N LYS A 130 -2.53 -22.73 8.15
CA LYS A 130 -3.80 -22.99 7.44
C LYS A 130 -4.77 -21.82 7.60
N PRO A 131 -4.43 -20.67 7.03
CA PRO A 131 -5.21 -19.45 7.26
C PRO A 131 -6.60 -19.54 6.65
N THR A 132 -7.58 -19.08 7.42
CA THR A 132 -8.94 -18.88 6.94
C THR A 132 -9.08 -17.47 6.37
N LYS A 133 -9.66 -17.34 5.18
CA LYS A 133 -9.95 -16.06 4.56
C LYS A 133 -11.10 -15.36 5.28
N TYR A 134 -10.92 -14.09 5.62
CA TYR A 134 -11.95 -13.22 6.17
C TYR A 134 -11.75 -11.77 5.64
N PRO A 135 -12.78 -10.90 5.77
CA PRO A 135 -12.70 -9.51 5.28
C PRO A 135 -11.56 -8.71 5.93
N PRO A 136 -11.12 -7.61 5.28
CA PRO A 136 -10.01 -6.81 5.78
C PRO A 136 -10.31 -6.21 7.17
N THR A 137 -9.27 -5.95 7.95
CA THR A 137 -9.42 -5.28 9.24
C THR A 137 -10.03 -3.91 9.08
N ILE A 138 -9.46 -3.08 8.19
CA ILE A 138 -10.00 -1.77 7.85
C ILE A 138 -10.41 -1.77 6.38
N LEU A 139 -11.70 -1.62 6.13
CA LEU A 139 -12.26 -1.48 4.79
C LEU A 139 -12.44 0.00 4.47
N LEU A 140 -11.77 0.47 3.41
CA LEU A 140 -11.89 1.81 2.88
C LEU A 140 -13.05 1.86 1.87
N ALA A 141 -14.13 2.55 2.21
CA ALA A 141 -15.38 2.59 1.45
C ALA A 141 -15.92 4.03 1.28
N GLY A 142 -15.04 5.01 1.16
CA GLY A 142 -15.39 6.42 0.99
C GLY A 142 -14.18 7.31 0.72
N ASN A 143 -14.41 8.58 0.53
CA ASN A 143 -13.43 9.61 0.20
C ASN A 143 -12.93 10.32 1.47
N GLY A 144 -11.68 10.81 1.47
CA GLY A 144 -11.12 11.62 2.56
C GLY A 144 -10.89 10.84 3.86
N ILE A 145 -10.62 9.53 3.76
CA ILE A 145 -10.35 8.67 4.91
C ILE A 145 -8.90 8.88 5.38
N SER A 146 -8.70 8.94 6.71
CA SER A 146 -7.36 9.01 7.31
C SER A 146 -7.15 7.88 8.31
N ILE A 147 -6.10 7.08 8.11
CA ILE A 147 -5.68 6.02 9.03
C ILE A 147 -4.26 6.36 9.49
N SER A 148 -4.07 6.55 10.79
CA SER A 148 -2.78 6.98 11.31
C SER A 148 -2.45 6.43 12.69
N ASN A 149 -1.15 6.17 12.93
CA ASN A 149 -0.67 5.60 14.19
C ASN A 149 -1.41 4.29 14.54
N VAL A 150 -1.51 3.37 13.58
CA VAL A 150 -2.27 2.12 13.72
C VAL A 150 -1.35 0.92 13.62
N LYS A 151 -1.57 -0.07 14.49
CA LYS A 151 -0.96 -1.40 14.40
C LYS A 151 -2.04 -2.44 14.09
N ILE A 152 -1.78 -3.34 13.12
CA ILE A 152 -2.68 -4.46 12.82
C ILE A 152 -1.87 -5.75 12.80
N TRP A 153 -2.11 -6.63 13.75
CA TRP A 153 -1.43 -7.92 13.86
C TRP A 153 -2.32 -9.08 13.42
N GLY A 154 -1.76 -9.99 12.62
CA GLY A 154 -2.39 -11.26 12.27
C GLY A 154 -3.61 -11.14 11.34
N ALA A 155 -3.76 -10.03 10.63
CA ALA A 155 -4.85 -9.85 9.68
C ALA A 155 -4.69 -10.74 8.44
N TYR A 156 -5.80 -11.26 7.89
CA TYR A 156 -5.76 -11.87 6.54
C TYR A 156 -5.44 -10.80 5.51
N ASP A 157 -6.26 -9.76 5.39
CA ASP A 157 -5.96 -8.50 4.72
C ASP A 157 -6.02 -7.37 5.76
N ALA A 158 -5.00 -6.51 5.84
CA ALA A 158 -4.99 -5.51 6.91
C ALA A 158 -5.81 -4.27 6.54
N ILE A 159 -5.49 -3.58 5.45
CA ILE A 159 -6.21 -2.39 4.98
C ILE A 159 -6.55 -2.58 3.51
N ALA A 160 -7.82 -2.46 3.14
CA ALA A 160 -8.21 -2.65 1.75
C ALA A 160 -9.33 -1.69 1.30
N ALA A 161 -9.21 -1.20 0.07
CA ALA A 161 -10.31 -0.56 -0.64
C ALA A 161 -11.42 -1.59 -0.93
N ASP A 162 -12.68 -1.16 -0.90
CA ASP A 162 -13.84 -2.01 -1.23
C ASP A 162 -13.96 -2.34 -2.73
N GLY A 163 -13.13 -1.71 -3.56
CA GLY A 163 -13.12 -1.88 -5.02
C GLY A 163 -14.35 -1.31 -5.74
N LYS A 164 -15.17 -0.53 -5.04
CA LYS A 164 -16.41 0.08 -5.56
C LYS A 164 -16.42 1.59 -5.38
N SER A 165 -16.14 2.04 -4.17
CA SER A 165 -16.16 3.45 -3.78
C SER A 165 -14.94 4.20 -4.30
N ASN A 166 -15.09 5.49 -4.60
CA ASN A 166 -13.94 6.38 -4.73
C ASN A 166 -13.32 6.60 -3.35
N ILE A 167 -12.08 6.16 -3.18
CA ILE A 167 -11.29 6.38 -1.96
C ILE A 167 -10.29 7.54 -2.13
N GLY A 168 -10.61 8.52 -2.96
CA GLY A 168 -9.75 9.68 -3.19
C GLY A 168 -9.37 10.39 -1.88
N ARG A 169 -8.19 11.00 -1.84
CA ARG A 169 -7.62 11.65 -0.65
C ARG A 169 -7.49 10.74 0.56
N VAL A 170 -7.42 9.42 0.35
CA VAL A 170 -7.05 8.51 1.44
C VAL A 170 -5.63 8.84 1.90
N ASN A 171 -5.45 8.95 3.21
CA ASN A 171 -4.15 9.14 3.84
C ASN A 171 -3.85 7.98 4.79
N LEU A 172 -2.76 7.27 4.52
CA LEU A 172 -2.22 6.20 5.39
C LEU A 172 -0.89 6.65 5.95
N GLU A 173 -0.78 6.77 7.27
CA GLU A 173 0.40 7.35 7.90
C GLU A 173 0.80 6.64 9.19
N ASN A 174 2.10 6.31 9.30
CA ASN A 174 2.68 5.71 10.49
C ASN A 174 1.90 4.44 10.92
N ILE A 175 1.93 3.42 10.05
CA ILE A 175 1.19 2.18 10.22
C ILE A 175 2.16 1.01 10.26
N PHE A 176 1.96 0.12 11.24
CA PHE A 176 2.74 -1.10 11.36
C PHE A 176 1.84 -2.33 11.21
N LEU A 177 2.16 -3.18 10.24
CA LEU A 177 1.40 -4.36 9.84
C LEU A 177 2.22 -5.65 10.03
N PRO A 178 2.42 -6.10 11.28
CA PRO A 178 3.15 -7.33 11.54
C PRO A 178 2.29 -8.56 11.30
N GLU A 179 2.93 -9.61 10.77
CA GLU A 179 2.37 -10.95 10.60
C GLU A 179 1.02 -10.95 9.84
N VAL A 180 0.95 -10.18 8.76
CA VAL A 180 -0.17 -10.25 7.81
C VAL A 180 -0.14 -11.60 7.08
N ILE A 181 -1.29 -12.09 6.66
CA ILE A 181 -1.42 -13.40 6.01
C ILE A 181 -1.45 -13.29 4.49
N ASN A 182 -2.26 -12.36 3.93
CA ASN A 182 -2.45 -12.27 2.49
C ASN A 182 -2.07 -10.89 1.92
N THR A 183 -2.70 -9.80 2.36
CA THR A 183 -2.39 -8.46 1.83
C THR A 183 -2.20 -7.43 2.94
N GLY A 184 -1.07 -6.74 2.93
CA GLY A 184 -0.85 -5.61 3.85
C GLY A 184 -1.78 -4.45 3.53
N VAL A 185 -1.62 -3.85 2.36
CA VAL A 185 -2.47 -2.74 1.92
C VAL A 185 -2.92 -2.96 0.48
N TYR A 186 -4.22 -2.89 0.23
CA TYR A 186 -4.79 -2.86 -1.11
C TYR A 186 -5.49 -1.52 -1.37
N LEU A 187 -4.98 -0.74 -2.33
CA LEU A 187 -5.60 0.51 -2.76
C LEU A 187 -6.00 0.42 -4.23
N THR A 188 -7.22 0.83 -4.52
CA THR A 188 -7.72 1.03 -5.88
C THR A 188 -8.85 2.06 -5.88
N LYS A 189 -9.18 2.61 -7.05
CA LYS A 189 -10.23 3.64 -7.23
C LYS A 189 -10.01 4.92 -6.40
N ALA A 190 -8.76 5.32 -6.22
CA ALA A 190 -8.45 6.63 -5.68
C ALA A 190 -8.31 7.65 -6.82
N PHE A 191 -9.34 8.45 -7.03
CA PHE A 191 -9.42 9.41 -8.15
C PHE A 191 -8.87 10.81 -7.80
N ASP A 192 -8.30 10.97 -6.61
CA ASP A 192 -7.68 12.21 -6.17
C ASP A 192 -6.60 11.87 -5.12
N ILE A 193 -5.41 12.22 -5.38
CA ILE A 193 -4.12 12.17 -4.65
C ILE A 193 -4.14 11.30 -3.36
N PRO A 194 -4.08 9.97 -3.45
CA PRO A 194 -3.90 9.13 -2.28
C PRO A 194 -2.45 9.22 -1.78
N THR A 195 -2.29 9.24 -0.45
CA THR A 195 -0.97 9.32 0.18
C THR A 195 -0.72 8.14 1.12
N MET A 196 0.53 7.68 1.15
CA MET A 196 1.00 6.65 2.05
C MET A 196 2.38 7.01 2.58
N ARG A 197 2.54 7.14 3.88
CA ARG A 197 3.80 7.56 4.51
C ARG A 197 4.12 6.70 5.74
N ASN A 198 5.36 6.21 5.80
CA ASN A 198 5.85 5.42 6.92
C ASN A 198 4.91 4.24 7.25
N VAL A 199 4.63 3.42 6.23
CA VAL A 199 3.83 2.20 6.37
C VAL A 199 4.76 1.00 6.23
N GLU A 200 4.79 0.15 7.25
CA GLU A 200 5.63 -1.02 7.32
C GLU A 200 4.81 -2.30 7.34
N VAL A 201 5.16 -3.24 6.47
CA VAL A 201 4.66 -4.63 6.47
C VAL A 201 5.82 -5.53 6.86
N PHE A 202 5.73 -6.13 8.04
CA PHE A 202 6.79 -6.97 8.60
C PHE A 202 6.26 -8.37 8.91
N CYS A 203 6.63 -9.35 8.09
CA CYS A 203 6.13 -10.70 8.23
C CYS A 203 7.27 -11.73 8.22
N THR A 204 7.17 -12.71 9.11
CA THR A 204 8.08 -13.84 9.20
C THR A 204 7.40 -15.16 8.87
N ASN A 205 6.07 -15.18 8.76
CA ASN A 205 5.30 -16.37 8.48
C ASN A 205 5.49 -16.87 7.04
N LYS A 206 5.60 -18.17 6.90
CA LYS A 206 5.86 -18.84 5.62
C LYS A 206 4.77 -18.61 4.59
N TYR A 207 3.50 -18.56 5.00
CA TYR A 207 2.38 -18.37 4.09
C TYR A 207 2.47 -17.02 3.38
N PHE A 208 2.83 -15.95 4.08
CA PHE A 208 3.02 -14.63 3.47
C PHE A 208 4.19 -14.60 2.50
N LEU A 209 5.29 -15.29 2.82
CA LEU A 209 6.42 -15.40 1.91
C LEU A 209 6.06 -16.18 0.62
N GLU A 210 5.16 -17.15 0.70
CA GLU A 210 4.73 -17.96 -0.45
C GLU A 210 3.61 -17.31 -1.27
N HIS A 211 2.75 -16.48 -0.66
CA HIS A 211 1.51 -16.00 -1.27
C HIS A 211 1.23 -14.50 -1.06
N GLY A 212 1.82 -13.90 -0.05
CA GLY A 212 1.44 -12.58 0.44
C GLY A 212 1.92 -11.41 -0.41
N VAL A 213 1.18 -10.33 -0.36
CA VAL A 213 1.51 -9.07 -1.02
C VAL A 213 1.58 -7.94 0.01
N GLY A 214 2.72 -7.23 0.06
CA GLY A 214 2.86 -6.07 0.94
C GLY A 214 1.91 -4.95 0.56
N PHE A 215 2.11 -4.39 -0.63
CA PHE A 215 1.28 -3.32 -1.19
C PHE A 215 0.75 -3.72 -2.56
N LYS A 216 -0.56 -3.87 -2.69
CA LYS A 216 -1.28 -4.13 -3.94
C LYS A 216 -1.94 -2.84 -4.41
N LEU A 217 -1.57 -2.35 -5.60
CA LEU A 217 -1.94 -1.02 -6.07
C LEU A 217 -2.61 -1.14 -7.44
N GLY A 218 -3.88 -0.74 -7.51
CA GLY A 218 -4.72 -0.75 -8.71
C GLY A 218 -4.79 0.63 -9.37
N ARG A 219 -6.00 1.19 -9.55
CA ARG A 219 -6.16 2.55 -10.06
C ARG A 219 -5.93 3.60 -8.96
N LEU A 220 -4.85 4.37 -9.09
CA LEU A 220 -4.51 5.48 -8.19
C LEU A 220 -4.07 6.67 -9.03
N ASP A 221 -4.74 7.80 -8.88
CA ASP A 221 -4.42 9.03 -9.60
C ASP A 221 -3.47 9.90 -8.76
N GLU A 222 -2.26 10.13 -9.27
CA GLU A 222 -1.14 10.84 -8.63
C GLU A 222 -0.84 10.35 -7.19
N PHE A 223 -0.64 9.04 -7.06
CA PHE A 223 -0.28 8.39 -5.80
C PHE A 223 1.08 8.84 -5.29
N HIS A 224 1.15 9.20 -4.02
CA HIS A 224 2.40 9.54 -3.35
C HIS A 224 2.68 8.58 -2.20
N ALA A 225 3.77 7.82 -2.31
CA ALA A 225 4.28 6.99 -1.22
C ALA A 225 5.67 7.46 -0.77
N SER A 226 5.92 7.45 0.53
CA SER A 226 7.24 7.74 1.08
C SER A 226 7.56 6.91 2.33
N ASN A 227 8.82 6.47 2.43
CA ASN A 227 9.34 5.71 3.58
C ASN A 227 8.50 4.46 3.90
N CYS A 228 7.95 3.79 2.88
CA CYS A 228 7.21 2.55 3.08
C CYS A 228 8.15 1.36 2.93
N PHE A 229 7.91 0.32 3.72
CA PHE A 229 8.79 -0.84 3.80
C PHE A 229 8.01 -2.16 3.82
N VAL A 230 8.55 -3.15 3.14
CA VAL A 230 8.02 -4.53 3.18
C VAL A 230 9.15 -5.50 3.39
N ILE A 231 8.98 -6.43 4.32
CA ILE A 231 9.87 -7.58 4.49
C ILE A 231 9.10 -8.89 4.55
N GLY A 232 9.66 -9.96 3.95
CA GLY A 232 9.17 -11.32 4.06
C GLY A 232 7.92 -11.63 3.23
N ALA A 233 7.64 -10.86 2.16
CA ALA A 233 6.49 -11.08 1.28
C ALA A 233 6.84 -11.94 0.05
N HIS A 234 5.83 -12.60 -0.54
CA HIS A 234 5.98 -13.09 -1.91
C HIS A 234 6.20 -11.91 -2.87
N THR A 235 5.40 -10.88 -2.76
CA THR A 235 5.57 -9.65 -3.55
C THR A 235 5.52 -8.40 -2.65
N GLY A 236 6.57 -7.59 -2.69
CA GLY A 236 6.62 -6.34 -1.92
C GLY A 236 5.61 -5.32 -2.42
N PHE A 237 5.81 -4.79 -3.64
CA PHE A 237 4.89 -3.88 -4.32
C PHE A 237 4.37 -4.51 -5.60
N LEU A 238 3.06 -4.65 -5.71
CA LEU A 238 2.37 -5.23 -6.87
C LEU A 238 1.46 -4.18 -7.52
N PHE A 239 1.79 -3.79 -8.76
CA PHE A 239 0.98 -2.85 -9.55
C PHE A 239 0.13 -3.61 -10.54
N VAL A 240 -1.18 -3.63 -10.30
CA VAL A 240 -2.18 -4.35 -11.10
C VAL A 240 -3.11 -3.38 -11.83
N GLU A 241 -3.71 -3.83 -12.92
CA GLU A 241 -4.81 -3.11 -13.55
C GLU A 241 -6.11 -3.41 -12.79
N ASP A 242 -6.81 -2.38 -12.35
CA ASP A 242 -8.20 -2.52 -11.93
C ASP A 242 -9.08 -2.59 -13.19
N LYS A 243 -9.61 -3.78 -13.48
CA LYS A 243 -10.42 -4.06 -14.67
C LYS A 243 -11.93 -3.82 -14.46
N THR A 244 -12.31 -3.34 -13.29
CA THR A 244 -13.71 -3.04 -13.00
C THR A 244 -14.13 -1.72 -13.65
N GLU A 245 -15.43 -1.42 -13.61
CA GLU A 245 -15.94 -0.13 -14.08
C GLU A 245 -15.21 1.04 -13.38
N ASN A 246 -14.81 2.06 -14.16
CA ASN A 246 -13.95 3.16 -13.69
C ASN A 246 -12.62 2.71 -13.08
N GLY A 247 -12.15 1.53 -13.45
CA GLY A 247 -10.84 1.02 -13.08
C GLY A 247 -9.71 1.67 -13.86
N GLY A 248 -8.54 1.03 -13.89
CA GLY A 248 -7.35 1.51 -14.59
C GLY A 248 -6.06 1.20 -13.84
N ASN A 249 -5.08 2.09 -13.95
CA ASN A 249 -3.72 1.84 -13.53
C ASN A 249 -3.25 2.88 -12.50
N THR A 250 -2.18 2.58 -11.77
CA THR A 250 -1.51 3.52 -10.87
C THR A 250 -0.68 4.53 -11.65
N TYR A 251 -0.84 5.80 -11.31
CA TYR A 251 0.05 6.90 -11.68
C TYR A 251 0.60 7.53 -10.39
N GLY A 252 1.93 7.75 -10.31
CA GLY A 252 2.45 8.39 -9.12
C GLY A 252 3.94 8.18 -8.87
N GLY A 253 4.34 8.54 -7.67
CA GLY A 253 5.72 8.48 -7.20
C GLY A 253 5.90 7.76 -5.87
N LEU A 254 7.02 7.03 -5.77
CA LEU A 254 7.46 6.38 -4.56
C LEU A 254 8.86 6.92 -4.21
N PHE A 255 9.00 7.47 -3.01
CA PHE A 255 10.23 8.04 -2.50
C PHE A 255 10.73 7.28 -1.28
N ASN A 256 11.97 6.78 -1.33
CA ASN A 256 12.58 6.03 -0.24
C ASN A 256 11.70 4.84 0.25
N CYS A 257 10.98 4.21 -0.68
CA CYS A 257 10.21 3.00 -0.41
C CYS A 257 11.10 1.79 -0.67
N SER A 258 11.16 0.86 0.28
CA SER A 258 12.11 -0.24 0.26
C SER A 258 11.44 -1.59 0.45
N THR A 259 12.15 -2.65 0.02
CA THR A 259 11.71 -4.04 0.23
C THR A 259 12.90 -4.90 0.61
N ASP A 260 12.68 -5.90 1.47
CA ASP A 260 13.72 -6.86 1.87
C ASP A 260 13.16 -8.28 1.96
N ALA A 261 13.98 -9.26 1.65
CA ALA A 261 13.68 -10.68 1.76
C ALA A 261 12.31 -11.09 1.15
N CYS A 262 11.92 -10.46 0.04
CA CYS A 262 10.74 -10.84 -0.74
C CYS A 262 11.15 -11.75 -1.91
N VAL A 263 10.23 -12.60 -2.40
CA VAL A 263 10.49 -13.32 -3.64
C VAL A 263 10.57 -12.31 -4.79
N PHE A 264 9.60 -11.39 -4.88
CA PHE A 264 9.63 -10.26 -5.80
C PHE A 264 9.57 -8.94 -5.04
N GLY A 265 10.50 -8.01 -5.33
CA GLY A 265 10.47 -6.68 -4.73
C GLY A 265 9.35 -5.83 -5.33
N TYR A 266 9.47 -5.47 -6.60
CA TYR A 266 8.49 -4.70 -7.38
C TYR A 266 8.02 -5.51 -8.59
N VAL A 267 6.71 -5.63 -8.75
CA VAL A 267 6.09 -6.29 -9.90
C VAL A 267 5.12 -5.35 -10.58
N VAL A 268 5.37 -5.03 -11.86
CA VAL A 268 4.54 -4.16 -12.69
C VAL A 268 3.86 -4.99 -13.79
N GLU A 269 2.63 -5.41 -13.52
CA GLU A 269 1.79 -6.19 -14.46
C GLU A 269 0.73 -5.34 -15.16
N SER A 270 0.68 -4.05 -14.85
CA SER A 270 -0.30 -3.09 -15.38
C SER A 270 0.35 -2.00 -16.22
N GLY A 271 -0.46 -1.17 -16.87
CA GLY A 271 -0.01 0.04 -17.56
C GLY A 271 0.37 1.19 -16.63
N ALA A 272 0.85 0.90 -15.44
CA ALA A 272 1.24 1.90 -14.45
C ALA A 272 2.31 2.86 -14.96
N ARG A 273 2.27 4.11 -14.48
CA ARG A 273 3.27 5.14 -14.75
C ARG A 273 3.91 5.59 -13.45
N LEU A 274 5.09 5.06 -13.17
CA LEU A 274 5.74 5.14 -11.86
C LEU A 274 7.06 5.90 -11.92
N ARG A 275 7.27 6.74 -10.93
CA ARG A 275 8.55 7.34 -10.58
C ARG A 275 8.98 6.78 -9.24
N VAL A 276 10.12 6.09 -9.22
CA VAL A 276 10.69 5.51 -7.99
C VAL A 276 12.04 6.19 -7.75
N THR A 277 12.19 6.83 -6.61
CA THR A 277 13.40 7.56 -6.27
C THR A 277 13.97 7.05 -4.95
N ASN A 278 15.25 6.72 -4.95
CA ASN A 278 15.96 6.13 -3.83
C ASN A 278 15.36 4.77 -3.41
N GLY A 279 15.64 4.34 -2.19
CA GLY A 279 15.19 3.06 -1.63
C GLY A 279 16.20 1.95 -1.80
N SER A 280 16.06 0.94 -0.95
CA SER A 280 16.89 -0.27 -0.93
C SER A 280 16.02 -1.49 -1.20
N TYR A 281 16.41 -2.29 -2.17
CA TYR A 281 15.70 -3.50 -2.60
C TYR A 281 16.65 -4.69 -2.41
N LEU A 282 16.54 -5.31 -1.23
CA LEU A 282 17.54 -6.24 -0.72
C LEU A 282 17.03 -7.68 -0.69
N ASN A 283 17.93 -8.62 -0.89
CA ASN A 283 17.69 -10.06 -0.67
C ASN A 283 16.51 -10.67 -1.48
N HIS A 284 16.26 -10.21 -2.70
CA HIS A 284 15.18 -10.70 -3.54
C HIS A 284 15.60 -11.86 -4.45
N PHE A 285 14.62 -12.69 -4.85
CA PHE A 285 14.81 -13.57 -6.00
C PHE A 285 14.84 -12.76 -7.29
N ILE A 286 13.88 -11.83 -7.49
CA ILE A 286 13.91 -10.77 -8.50
C ILE A 286 13.50 -9.45 -7.84
N ALA A 287 14.36 -8.43 -7.87
CA ALA A 287 14.04 -7.16 -7.23
C ALA A 287 13.01 -6.35 -8.04
N PHE A 288 13.15 -6.28 -9.37
CA PHE A 288 12.20 -5.59 -10.25
C PHE A 288 11.77 -6.49 -11.42
N LYS A 289 10.46 -6.71 -11.56
CA LYS A 289 9.85 -7.44 -12.66
C LYS A 289 8.87 -6.54 -13.41
N VAL A 290 9.08 -6.33 -14.70
CA VAL A 290 8.20 -5.51 -15.56
C VAL A 290 7.68 -6.35 -16.70
N ALA A 291 6.36 -6.51 -16.80
CA ALA A 291 5.71 -7.44 -17.70
C ALA A 291 4.54 -6.85 -18.51
N ASN A 292 4.39 -5.52 -18.58
CA ASN A 292 3.27 -4.89 -19.29
C ASN A 292 3.76 -3.88 -20.34
N ARG A 293 3.32 -4.04 -21.59
CA ARG A 293 3.72 -3.22 -22.74
C ARG A 293 3.39 -1.73 -22.62
N ASN A 294 2.49 -1.34 -21.72
CA ASN A 294 2.08 0.05 -21.48
C ASN A 294 2.73 0.62 -20.22
N ALA A 295 3.47 -0.19 -19.46
CA ALA A 295 4.14 0.25 -18.26
C ALA A 295 5.19 1.33 -18.52
N THR A 296 5.20 2.35 -17.70
CA THR A 296 6.30 3.31 -17.59
C THR A 296 6.87 3.23 -16.19
N LEU A 297 8.17 2.92 -16.08
CA LEU A 297 8.87 2.84 -14.81
C LEU A 297 10.19 3.61 -14.89
N ILE A 298 10.32 4.64 -14.10
CA ILE A 298 11.56 5.43 -13.97
C ILE A 298 12.08 5.22 -12.56
N VAL A 299 13.28 4.66 -12.44
CA VAL A 299 13.97 4.40 -11.16
C VAL A 299 15.26 5.19 -11.11
N HIS A 300 15.45 5.95 -10.04
CA HIS A 300 16.63 6.77 -9.84
C HIS A 300 17.24 6.57 -8.45
N GLY A 301 18.56 6.42 -8.38
CA GLY A 301 19.32 6.44 -7.12
C GLY A 301 19.06 5.23 -6.20
N ALA A 302 18.60 4.10 -6.71
CA ALA A 302 18.26 2.92 -5.92
C ALA A 302 19.45 1.99 -5.69
N ILE A 303 19.47 1.30 -4.53
CA ILE A 303 20.34 0.14 -4.26
C ILE A 303 19.50 -1.12 -4.48
N ILE A 304 19.93 -1.99 -5.38
CA ILE A 304 19.18 -3.14 -5.85
C ILE A 304 20.03 -4.40 -5.70
N GLN A 305 19.63 -5.28 -4.79
CA GLN A 305 20.35 -6.53 -4.50
C GLN A 305 19.45 -7.73 -4.77
N ALA A 306 19.94 -8.67 -5.55
CA ALA A 306 19.24 -9.93 -5.83
C ALA A 306 20.07 -11.13 -5.45
N ASN A 307 19.41 -12.14 -4.89
CA ASN A 307 19.97 -13.42 -4.49
C ASN A 307 19.59 -14.56 -5.44
N GLY A 308 18.59 -14.35 -6.28
CA GLY A 308 18.04 -15.34 -7.19
C GLY A 308 18.53 -15.21 -8.64
N ASP A 309 17.59 -15.10 -9.58
CA ASP A 309 17.90 -15.09 -11.01
C ASP A 309 18.44 -13.75 -11.49
N HIS A 310 17.68 -12.67 -11.31
CA HIS A 310 18.01 -11.37 -11.89
C HIS A 310 17.60 -10.25 -10.93
N ALA A 311 18.39 -9.18 -10.86
CA ALA A 311 17.97 -8.00 -10.10
C ALA A 311 16.86 -7.23 -10.83
N LEU A 312 16.95 -7.14 -12.17
CA LEU A 312 15.93 -6.55 -13.03
C LEU A 312 15.53 -7.54 -14.11
N GLN A 313 14.24 -7.83 -14.25
CA GLN A 313 13.68 -8.63 -15.34
C GLN A 313 12.65 -7.80 -16.11
N ILE A 314 12.88 -7.60 -17.41
CA ILE A 314 11.95 -6.93 -18.31
C ILE A 314 11.54 -7.92 -19.40
N THR A 315 10.30 -8.39 -19.35
CA THR A 315 9.72 -9.26 -20.38
C THR A 315 8.87 -8.48 -21.38
N ASN A 316 8.30 -7.35 -20.95
CA ASN A 316 7.59 -6.39 -21.80
C ASN A 316 7.43 -5.05 -21.07
N CYS A 317 7.58 -3.94 -21.79
CA CYS A 317 7.36 -2.60 -21.24
C CYS A 317 7.05 -1.56 -22.35
N GLY A 318 6.48 -0.43 -21.95
CA GLY A 318 6.44 0.79 -22.74
C GLY A 318 7.77 1.54 -22.63
N ASN A 319 8.01 2.11 -21.46
CA ASN A 319 9.24 2.84 -21.16
C ASN A 319 9.78 2.42 -19.79
N VAL A 320 11.02 1.96 -19.75
CA VAL A 320 11.71 1.66 -18.49
C VAL A 320 13.06 2.36 -18.48
N MET A 321 13.33 3.07 -17.42
CA MET A 321 14.60 3.76 -17.20
C MET A 321 15.12 3.49 -15.79
N PHE A 322 16.36 3.04 -15.70
CA PHE A 322 17.14 3.00 -14.47
C PHE A 322 18.32 3.94 -14.63
N SER A 323 18.46 4.87 -13.69
CA SER A 323 19.54 5.86 -13.70
C SER A 323 20.19 6.02 -12.34
N ALA A 324 21.51 6.11 -12.32
CA ALA A 324 22.30 6.24 -11.08
C ALA A 324 21.95 5.17 -10.02
N CYS A 325 21.60 3.97 -10.46
CA CYS A 325 21.28 2.84 -9.58
C CYS A 325 22.51 1.95 -9.39
N ARG A 326 22.60 1.34 -8.22
CA ARG A 326 23.62 0.33 -7.93
C ARG A 326 22.97 -1.04 -7.86
N PHE A 327 23.36 -1.93 -8.77
CA PHE A 327 22.96 -3.33 -8.79
C PHE A 327 24.04 -4.15 -8.12
N GLN A 328 23.66 -4.89 -7.06
CA GLN A 328 24.55 -5.71 -6.27
C GLN A 328 24.08 -7.16 -6.26
N LYS A 329 25.02 -8.09 -6.25
CA LYS A 329 24.73 -9.49 -6.08
C LYS A 329 25.10 -9.93 -4.67
N ALA A 330 24.19 -10.63 -4.00
CA ALA A 330 24.45 -11.12 -2.66
C ALA A 330 25.20 -12.46 -2.64
N PHE A 331 24.99 -13.33 -3.66
CA PHE A 331 25.60 -14.65 -3.74
C PHE A 331 26.09 -14.97 -5.16
N GLU A 332 27.07 -15.86 -5.27
CA GLU A 332 27.60 -16.30 -6.56
C GLU A 332 26.59 -17.20 -7.30
N ASN A 333 25.87 -16.63 -8.25
CA ASN A 333 25.10 -17.36 -9.25
C ASN A 333 25.62 -16.98 -10.67
N PRO A 334 26.43 -17.83 -11.32
CA PRO A 334 27.04 -17.50 -12.60
C PRO A 334 26.06 -17.34 -13.77
N LYS A 335 24.78 -17.74 -13.57
CA LYS A 335 23.71 -17.59 -14.57
C LYS A 335 22.85 -16.35 -14.36
N ALA A 336 22.97 -15.66 -13.22
CA ALA A 336 22.18 -14.48 -12.92
C ALA A 336 22.72 -13.24 -13.61
N TYR A 337 21.85 -12.47 -14.22
CA TYR A 337 22.16 -11.15 -14.79
C TYR A 337 21.73 -10.05 -13.83
N ALA A 338 22.46 -8.94 -13.82
CA ALA A 338 21.96 -7.74 -13.14
C ALA A 338 20.68 -7.23 -13.82
N ALA A 339 20.67 -7.18 -15.14
CA ALA A 339 19.48 -6.85 -15.92
C ALA A 339 19.26 -7.89 -17.03
N TYR A 340 18.09 -8.51 -17.05
CA TYR A 340 17.64 -9.45 -18.07
C TYR A 340 16.49 -8.87 -18.86
N VAL A 341 16.76 -8.44 -20.08
CA VAL A 341 15.85 -7.72 -20.97
C VAL A 341 15.53 -8.58 -22.18
N ILE A 342 14.30 -9.03 -22.33
CA ILE A 342 13.83 -9.86 -23.44
C ILE A 342 12.64 -9.27 -24.19
N GLY A 343 12.18 -8.07 -23.83
CA GLY A 343 11.10 -7.40 -24.55
C GLY A 343 10.90 -5.97 -24.05
N GLY A 344 10.15 -5.19 -24.81
CA GLY A 344 9.79 -3.82 -24.47
C GLY A 344 10.16 -2.81 -25.56
N LYS A 345 9.56 -1.61 -25.50
CA LYS A 345 9.70 -0.60 -26.55
C LYS A 345 10.89 0.34 -26.33
N ASN A 346 11.11 0.78 -25.11
CA ASN A 346 12.15 1.74 -24.80
C ASN A 346 12.76 1.45 -23.42
N ILE A 347 14.00 0.99 -23.39
CA ILE A 347 14.72 0.59 -22.17
C ILE A 347 16.02 1.39 -22.09
N ILE A 348 16.25 2.04 -20.96
CA ILE A 348 17.42 2.88 -20.71
C ILE A 348 18.06 2.46 -19.38
N LEU A 349 19.32 2.06 -19.42
CA LEU A 349 20.20 1.87 -18.28
C LEU A 349 21.32 2.91 -18.40
N ASN A 350 21.32 3.93 -17.54
CA ASN A 350 22.27 5.04 -17.65
C ASN A 350 22.92 5.40 -16.32
N GLY A 351 24.23 5.45 -16.30
CA GLY A 351 25.01 5.81 -15.10
C GLY A 351 24.81 4.82 -13.95
N CYS A 352 24.53 3.56 -14.25
CA CYS A 352 24.37 2.51 -13.24
C CYS A 352 25.69 1.79 -12.96
N THR A 353 25.83 1.30 -11.71
CA THR A 353 26.94 0.40 -11.34
C THR A 353 26.39 -1.02 -11.20
N PHE A 354 27.10 -2.00 -11.75
CA PHE A 354 26.77 -3.42 -11.69
C PHE A 354 27.90 -4.17 -10.99
N ASP A 355 27.68 -4.55 -9.72
CA ASP A 355 28.70 -5.18 -8.86
C ASP A 355 28.57 -6.70 -8.86
N ALA A 356 29.66 -7.38 -9.19
CA ALA A 356 29.87 -8.82 -9.00
C ALA A 356 28.80 -9.74 -9.64
N PHE A 357 28.03 -9.28 -10.60
CA PHE A 357 27.17 -10.17 -11.39
C PHE A 357 28.02 -11.00 -12.36
N GLY A 358 27.53 -12.19 -12.67
CA GLY A 358 28.09 -13.00 -13.75
C GLY A 358 28.14 -12.16 -15.02
N PRO A 359 27.26 -12.33 -16.01
CA PRO A 359 27.07 -11.30 -17.03
C PRO A 359 26.27 -10.13 -16.44
N GLY A 360 26.70 -8.89 -16.71
CA GLY A 360 26.03 -7.70 -16.19
C GLY A 360 24.63 -7.53 -16.78
N VAL A 361 24.53 -7.38 -18.10
CA VAL A 361 23.28 -7.12 -18.81
C VAL A 361 23.07 -8.13 -19.94
N TYR A 362 21.90 -8.75 -20.01
CA TYR A 362 21.45 -9.55 -21.15
C TYR A 362 20.39 -8.77 -21.93
N LEU A 363 20.58 -8.65 -23.22
CA LEU A 363 19.67 -8.03 -24.19
C LEU A 363 19.25 -9.06 -25.24
N GLY A 364 17.96 -9.33 -25.39
CA GLY A 364 17.46 -10.31 -26.33
C GLY A 364 15.97 -10.21 -26.64
N GLY A 365 15.43 -11.24 -27.26
CA GLY A 365 14.01 -11.33 -27.57
C GLY A 365 13.53 -10.22 -28.53
N ASN A 366 12.42 -9.58 -28.21
CA ASN A 366 11.78 -8.56 -29.03
C ASN A 366 11.88 -7.13 -28.45
N ALA A 367 12.91 -6.84 -27.66
CA ALA A 367 13.18 -5.49 -27.23
C ALA A 367 13.56 -4.60 -28.44
N ASP A 368 12.91 -3.43 -28.57
CA ASP A 368 12.98 -2.59 -29.77
C ASP A 368 14.08 -1.52 -29.64
N LYS A 369 14.00 -0.67 -28.63
CA LYS A 369 14.99 0.37 -28.34
C LYS A 369 15.65 0.12 -27.00
N VAL A 370 16.98 -0.07 -26.99
CA VAL A 370 17.75 -0.28 -25.76
C VAL A 370 18.96 0.63 -25.75
N THR A 371 19.15 1.32 -24.66
CA THR A 371 20.35 2.13 -24.38
C THR A 371 21.01 1.66 -23.08
N VAL A 372 22.30 1.33 -23.15
CA VAL A 372 23.15 1.05 -21.99
C VAL A 372 24.34 1.98 -22.08
N ALA A 373 24.35 3.03 -21.27
CA ALA A 373 25.34 4.10 -21.39
C ALA A 373 25.89 4.55 -20.03
N ASN A 374 27.14 4.95 -20.01
CA ASN A 374 27.84 5.51 -18.84
C ASN A 374 27.77 4.59 -17.60
N CYS A 375 27.70 3.27 -17.81
CA CYS A 375 27.62 2.30 -16.74
C CYS A 375 28.99 1.74 -16.37
N ILE A 376 29.13 1.34 -15.11
CA ILE A 376 30.34 0.73 -14.55
C ILE A 376 30.04 -0.74 -14.23
N PHE A 377 30.91 -1.64 -14.65
CA PHE A 377 30.81 -3.07 -14.40
C PHE A 377 31.99 -3.53 -13.54
N GLU A 378 31.76 -3.73 -12.25
CA GLU A 378 32.78 -4.09 -11.28
C GLU A 378 32.76 -5.59 -10.96
N GLY A 379 33.94 -6.21 -10.85
CA GLY A 379 34.09 -7.57 -10.34
C GLY A 379 33.52 -8.69 -11.24
N SER A 380 33.07 -8.37 -12.47
CA SER A 380 32.56 -9.40 -13.39
C SER A 380 33.70 -10.18 -14.05
N LYS A 381 33.67 -11.50 -13.91
CA LYS A 381 34.56 -12.44 -14.64
C LYS A 381 34.00 -12.82 -16.03
N PHE A 382 32.84 -12.32 -16.41
CA PHE A 382 32.08 -12.66 -17.62
C PHE A 382 31.88 -11.43 -18.51
N ALA A 383 31.23 -11.63 -19.66
CA ALA A 383 30.89 -10.52 -20.55
C ALA A 383 30.00 -9.50 -19.83
N GLN A 384 30.41 -8.24 -19.84
CA GLN A 384 29.66 -7.16 -19.23
C GLN A 384 28.25 -7.02 -19.82
N ILE A 385 28.14 -7.12 -21.15
CA ILE A 385 26.88 -7.04 -21.89
C ILE A 385 26.80 -8.18 -22.89
N VAL A 386 25.75 -8.99 -22.80
CA VAL A 386 25.41 -10.03 -23.78
C VAL A 386 24.30 -9.52 -24.68
N ASN A 387 24.64 -9.09 -25.89
CA ASN A 387 23.68 -8.58 -26.86
C ASN A 387 23.27 -9.67 -27.87
N LYS A 388 22.01 -10.11 -27.80
CA LYS A 388 21.34 -11.06 -28.68
C LYS A 388 20.12 -10.45 -29.39
N LEU A 389 20.02 -9.13 -29.43
CA LEU A 389 18.93 -8.43 -30.09
C LEU A 389 18.94 -8.71 -31.60
N PRO A 390 17.79 -8.74 -32.28
CA PRO A 390 17.70 -8.80 -33.70
C PRO A 390 18.30 -7.54 -34.35
N LYS A 391 18.80 -7.66 -35.61
CA LYS A 391 19.41 -6.53 -36.35
C LYS A 391 18.46 -5.34 -36.52
N SER A 392 17.16 -5.56 -36.47
CA SER A 392 16.13 -4.51 -36.57
C SER A 392 15.98 -3.68 -35.31
N ALA A 393 16.45 -4.17 -34.15
CA ALA A 393 16.38 -3.42 -32.89
C ALA A 393 17.40 -2.26 -32.89
N LYS A 394 16.98 -1.14 -32.32
CA LYS A 394 17.84 0.03 -32.11
C LYS A 394 18.57 -0.10 -30.75
N CYS A 395 19.85 -0.48 -30.84
CA CYS A 395 20.66 -0.65 -29.63
C CYS A 395 21.83 0.32 -29.61
N ALA A 396 21.96 1.10 -28.55
CA ALA A 396 23.10 1.98 -28.29
C ALA A 396 23.82 1.54 -27.00
N ILE A 397 25.09 1.19 -27.13
CA ILE A 397 25.99 0.81 -26.03
C ILE A 397 27.19 1.74 -26.11
N SER A 398 27.37 2.60 -25.11
CA SER A 398 28.39 3.63 -25.13
C SER A 398 28.95 4.01 -23.76
N ASN A 399 30.23 4.41 -23.73
CA ASN A 399 30.91 4.97 -22.54
C ASN A 399 30.79 4.08 -21.27
N ASN A 400 30.77 2.76 -21.40
CA ASN A 400 30.74 1.83 -20.28
C ASN A 400 32.18 1.43 -19.88
N GLN A 401 32.41 1.25 -18.57
CA GLN A 401 33.70 0.92 -17.97
C GLN A 401 33.68 -0.41 -17.22
#